data_57d3dacda7feec2ab98478e37a046f5a
#
_entry.id   57d3dacda7feec2ab98478e37a046f5a
#
_cell.length_a   1.000
_cell.length_b   1.000
_cell.length_c   1.000
_cell.angle_alpha   90.00
_cell.angle_beta   90.00
_cell.angle_gamma   90.00
#
_symmetry.space_group_name_H-M   'P 1'
#
loop_
_entity.id
_entity.type
_entity.pdbx_description
1 polymer ?
#
loop_
_entity_poly.entity_id
_entity_poly.type
_entity_poly.pdbx_seq_one_letter_code
_entity_poly.pdbx_strand_id
1 'polypeptide(L)'
;MTPSRISRYAQVVLGALAALVLSGCGEQRPAAAAPTQAKLEKVILQTDWYAQPEHGGFYQAQVKGYYRDVGLDVEIRQGGPNAIPTQKVALGTAQFGVGRTDELIIAAARGIPVVALAALMQRDPQGVMFHPESGIRDFKDLDGRNVMAVPGAAWLTLVQLKYGIKMSVTPLDFGLSRFFADKRLVQQCFITNEPFYIRQQGVDVGVLLLSEAGIDPYRIWFTSSDYAARRPEVVRAFTAASIRGWREYIDGDRQDANVRIGQLNQKMTPEFIAFSVETMRANRLVHGDPAKGELLGRIDPARLGAEIKRLSAIGVLDRAVTLAEVFDEKFLPEDVRVLATAK
;
A
#
# COMPACT_ATOMS: atom_id res chain seq x y z
N MET A 1 -53.03 -47.77 36.06
CA MET A 1 -54.34 -47.48 36.66
C MET A 1 -54.96 -46.34 35.87
N THR A 2 -55.98 -46.71 35.14
CA THR A 2 -56.98 -45.94 34.41
C THR A 2 -57.94 -45.22 35.39
N PRO A 3 -58.98 -44.53 34.93
CA PRO A 3 -59.23 -43.40 34.02
C PRO A 3 -60.27 -42.42 34.61
N SER A 4 -60.72 -41.38 33.89
CA SER A 4 -62.13 -41.02 33.65
C SER A 4 -62.26 -39.59 33.21
N ARG A 5 -62.83 -39.37 32.07
CA ARG A 5 -64.27 -39.24 31.67
C ARG A 5 -64.87 -37.84 31.93
N ILE A 6 -65.31 -37.26 30.85
CA ILE A 6 -66.67 -36.89 30.37
C ILE A 6 -66.99 -35.45 30.73
N SER A 7 -67.61 -34.58 29.88
CA SER A 7 -68.77 -34.62 28.97
C SER A 7 -69.00 -33.21 28.38
N ARG A 8 -69.15 -33.03 27.09
CA ARG A 8 -70.37 -32.66 26.30
C ARG A 8 -71.37 -31.64 26.94
N TYR A 9 -71.60 -30.60 26.14
CA TYR A 9 -72.93 -30.10 25.60
C TYR A 9 -72.64 -28.74 24.94
N ALA A 10 -72.74 -28.51 23.70
CA ALA A 10 -73.81 -28.28 22.71
C ALA A 10 -74.88 -27.24 23.11
N GLN A 11 -74.93 -26.12 22.35
CA GLN A 11 -76.12 -25.62 21.64
C GLN A 11 -75.88 -24.19 21.13
N VAL A 12 -75.83 -24.00 19.89
CA VAL A 12 -76.64 -23.26 18.88
C VAL A 12 -77.46 -22.11 19.41
N VAL A 13 -77.12 -20.85 18.97
CA VAL A 13 -78.17 -19.81 18.68
C VAL A 13 -77.71 -19.07 17.42
N LEU A 14 -78.56 -19.12 16.41
CA LEU A 14 -78.59 -18.29 15.20
C LEU A 14 -78.87 -16.86 15.50
N GLY A 15 -78.19 -15.92 14.90
CA GLY A 15 -78.58 -14.49 14.92
C GLY A 15 -77.96 -13.82 13.70
N ALA A 16 -78.74 -13.70 12.62
CA ALA A 16 -78.42 -12.99 11.40
C ALA A 16 -78.46 -11.46 11.72
N LEU A 17 -77.35 -10.77 11.31
CA LEU A 17 -77.42 -9.32 11.08
C LEU A 17 -76.57 -8.93 9.89
N ALA A 18 -77.17 -8.13 9.06
CA ALA A 18 -76.86 -7.74 7.70
C ALA A 18 -75.44 -7.17 7.47
N ALA A 19 -74.94 -7.50 6.34
CA ALA A 19 -73.70 -6.97 5.71
C ALA A 19 -73.89 -5.49 5.31
N LEU A 20 -72.96 -4.64 5.74
CA LEU A 20 -72.66 -3.38 5.08
C LEU A 20 -71.25 -3.54 4.51
N VAL A 21 -71.18 -3.82 3.21
CA VAL A 21 -69.92 -3.81 2.44
C VAL A 21 -69.60 -2.35 2.15
N LEU A 22 -68.71 -1.77 2.90
CA LEU A 22 -68.00 -0.55 2.54
C LEU A 22 -66.77 -0.94 1.77
N SER A 23 -66.88 -0.85 0.43
CA SER A 23 -65.76 -0.94 -0.49
C SER A 23 -64.81 0.24 -0.28
N GLY A 24 -63.85 0.11 0.61
CA GLY A 24 -62.71 1.00 0.71
C GLY A 24 -61.72 0.64 -0.37
N CYS A 25 -61.68 1.36 -1.47
CA CYS A 25 -60.50 1.38 -2.37
C CYS A 25 -59.31 1.92 -1.60
N GLY A 26 -58.59 1.03 -0.93
CA GLY A 26 -57.26 1.32 -0.44
C GLY A 26 -56.30 1.30 -1.63
N GLU A 27 -55.90 2.47 -2.11
CA GLU A 27 -54.72 2.58 -2.97
C GLU A 27 -53.54 1.91 -2.26
N GLN A 28 -53.21 0.70 -2.68
CA GLN A 28 -51.94 0.09 -2.32
C GLN A 28 -50.83 0.96 -2.94
N ARG A 29 -50.27 1.87 -2.12
CA ARG A 29 -48.98 2.49 -2.46
C ARG A 29 -47.99 1.35 -2.79
N PRO A 30 -47.37 1.38 -3.98
CA PRO A 30 -46.32 0.43 -4.27
C PRO A 30 -45.29 0.50 -3.15
N ALA A 31 -45.04 -0.61 -2.49
CA ALA A 31 -43.94 -0.71 -1.55
C ALA A 31 -42.66 -0.22 -2.31
N ALA A 32 -42.05 0.82 -1.77
CA ALA A 32 -40.80 1.33 -2.31
C ALA A 32 -39.86 0.12 -2.43
N ALA A 33 -39.46 -0.22 -3.66
CA ALA A 33 -38.52 -1.29 -3.91
C ALA A 33 -37.29 -1.01 -3.03
N ALA A 34 -36.92 -1.98 -2.20
CA ALA A 34 -35.71 -1.90 -1.40
C ALA A 34 -34.56 -1.55 -2.37
N PRO A 35 -33.68 -0.61 -2.01
CA PRO A 35 -32.58 -0.22 -2.88
C PRO A 35 -31.82 -1.47 -3.25
N THR A 36 -31.82 -1.82 -4.52
CA THR A 36 -31.00 -2.92 -5.05
C THR A 36 -29.57 -2.57 -4.69
N GLN A 37 -28.93 -3.31 -3.77
CA GLN A 37 -27.53 -3.11 -3.47
C GLN A 37 -26.76 -3.22 -4.77
N ALA A 38 -26.23 -2.09 -5.23
CA ALA A 38 -25.42 -2.05 -6.44
C ALA A 38 -24.29 -3.08 -6.27
N LYS A 39 -24.16 -3.98 -7.25
CA LYS A 39 -23.13 -5.02 -7.25
C LYS A 39 -21.77 -4.36 -7.23
N LEU A 40 -21.02 -4.53 -6.15
CA LEU A 40 -19.66 -3.99 -6.05
C LEU A 40 -18.76 -4.64 -7.11
N GLU A 41 -17.90 -3.85 -7.72
CA GLU A 41 -16.89 -4.35 -8.63
C GLU A 41 -15.70 -4.90 -7.85
N LYS A 42 -15.38 -6.17 -8.10
CA LYS A 42 -14.23 -6.84 -7.48
C LYS A 42 -12.94 -6.41 -8.15
N VAL A 43 -11.98 -5.95 -7.35
CA VAL A 43 -10.63 -5.63 -7.77
C VAL A 43 -9.61 -6.16 -6.77
N ILE A 44 -8.42 -6.47 -7.24
CA ILE A 44 -7.34 -7.03 -6.43
C ILE A 44 -6.20 -6.02 -6.40
N LEU A 45 -5.77 -5.69 -5.17
CA LEU A 45 -4.50 -5.00 -4.90
C LEU A 45 -3.46 -6.04 -4.46
N GLN A 46 -2.40 -6.23 -5.23
CA GLN A 46 -1.25 -7.04 -4.86
C GLN A 46 -0.21 -6.16 -4.15
N THR A 47 0.05 -6.42 -2.86
CA THR A 47 1.16 -5.76 -2.15
C THR A 47 2.50 -6.42 -2.47
N ASP A 48 3.58 -5.70 -2.29
CA ASP A 48 4.96 -6.17 -2.49
C ASP A 48 5.46 -7.00 -1.30
N TRP A 49 4.82 -6.86 -0.12
CA TRP A 49 5.19 -7.56 1.10
C TRP A 49 3.97 -8.08 1.86
N TYR A 50 4.21 -8.75 2.98
CA TYR A 50 3.18 -9.17 3.93
C TYR A 50 2.40 -7.97 4.49
N ALA A 51 1.26 -8.24 5.12
CA ALA A 51 0.50 -7.20 5.81
C ALA A 51 1.36 -6.52 6.88
N GLN A 52 1.48 -5.19 6.78
CA GLN A 52 2.29 -4.37 7.66
C GLN A 52 1.85 -2.89 7.58
N PRO A 53 2.30 -2.02 8.51
CA PRO A 53 1.91 -0.61 8.55
C PRO A 53 2.21 0.18 7.27
N GLU A 54 3.24 -0.19 6.50
CA GLU A 54 3.58 0.40 5.21
C GLU A 54 2.53 0.12 4.11
N HIS A 55 1.53 -0.70 4.41
CA HIS A 55 0.31 -0.88 3.59
C HIS A 55 -0.95 -0.39 4.31
N GLY A 56 -0.79 0.26 5.47
CA GLY A 56 -1.84 0.57 6.42
C GLY A 56 -3.00 1.37 5.82
N GLY A 57 -2.73 2.33 4.94
CA GLY A 57 -3.77 3.13 4.31
C GLY A 57 -4.74 2.32 3.44
N PHE A 58 -4.27 1.25 2.81
CA PHE A 58 -5.16 0.36 2.04
C PHE A 58 -6.05 -0.47 2.96
N TYR A 59 -5.51 -0.99 4.07
CA TYR A 59 -6.31 -1.67 5.09
C TYR A 59 -7.30 -0.72 5.76
N GLN A 60 -6.91 0.54 6.01
CA GLN A 60 -7.79 1.57 6.52
C GLN A 60 -8.97 1.83 5.58
N ALA A 61 -8.69 2.02 4.29
CA ALA A 61 -9.74 2.20 3.28
C ALA A 61 -10.69 0.99 3.22
N GLN A 62 -10.16 -0.23 3.40
CA GLN A 62 -10.95 -1.46 3.40
C GLN A 62 -11.86 -1.54 4.63
N VAL A 63 -11.33 -1.37 5.85
CA VAL A 63 -12.10 -1.54 7.08
C VAL A 63 -13.11 -0.43 7.32
N LYS A 64 -12.77 0.82 6.90
CA LYS A 64 -13.68 1.96 6.97
C LYS A 64 -14.73 1.99 5.84
N GLY A 65 -14.64 1.05 4.89
CA GLY A 65 -15.62 0.93 3.81
C GLY A 65 -15.42 1.92 2.65
N TYR A 66 -14.31 2.68 2.58
CA TYR A 66 -14.09 3.72 1.58
C TYR A 66 -14.08 3.19 0.15
N TYR A 67 -13.64 1.95 -0.04
CA TYR A 67 -13.75 1.28 -1.33
C TYR A 67 -15.21 0.96 -1.69
N ARG A 68 -16.02 0.52 -0.72
CA ARG A 68 -17.44 0.23 -0.94
C ARG A 68 -18.24 1.49 -1.25
N ASP A 69 -17.89 2.61 -0.61
CA ASP A 69 -18.50 3.93 -0.85
C ASP A 69 -18.39 4.36 -2.32
N VAL A 70 -17.34 3.87 -3.01
CA VAL A 70 -17.08 4.15 -4.43
C VAL A 70 -17.37 2.95 -5.35
N GLY A 71 -18.14 1.96 -4.86
CA GLY A 71 -18.62 0.83 -5.66
C GLY A 71 -17.61 -0.31 -5.84
N LEU A 72 -16.54 -0.38 -5.02
CA LEU A 72 -15.48 -1.38 -5.15
C LEU A 72 -15.49 -2.39 -4.00
N ASP A 73 -15.26 -3.66 -4.31
CA ASP A 73 -14.91 -4.73 -3.37
C ASP A 73 -13.41 -5.06 -3.57
N VAL A 74 -12.56 -4.51 -2.70
CA VAL A 74 -11.11 -4.62 -2.85
C VAL A 74 -10.55 -5.78 -2.03
N GLU A 75 -10.02 -6.78 -2.71
CA GLU A 75 -9.18 -7.82 -2.10
C GLU A 75 -7.74 -7.31 -2.01
N ILE A 76 -7.19 -7.22 -0.79
CA ILE A 76 -5.77 -6.92 -0.57
C ILE A 76 -5.02 -8.25 -0.44
N ARG A 77 -4.27 -8.61 -1.48
CA ARG A 77 -3.48 -9.83 -1.55
C ARG A 77 -2.06 -9.56 -1.09
N GLN A 78 -1.63 -10.25 -0.04
CA GLN A 78 -0.29 -10.09 0.51
C GLN A 78 0.79 -10.59 -0.45
N GLY A 79 1.90 -9.88 -0.47
CA GLY A 79 3.13 -10.29 -1.12
C GLY A 79 4.07 -11.05 -0.19
N GLY A 80 5.36 -10.85 -0.38
CA GLY A 80 6.45 -11.48 0.35
C GLY A 80 7.73 -11.47 -0.47
N PRO A 81 8.81 -12.17 -0.04
CA PRO A 81 10.14 -12.13 -0.68
C PRO A 81 10.15 -12.43 -2.19
N ASN A 82 9.19 -13.21 -2.65
CA ASN A 82 9.08 -13.61 -4.07
C ASN A 82 7.90 -12.93 -4.79
N ALA A 83 7.29 -11.91 -4.18
CA ALA A 83 6.21 -11.19 -4.83
C ALA A 83 6.78 -10.29 -5.95
N ILE A 84 6.17 -10.41 -7.12
CA ILE A 84 6.48 -9.54 -8.27
C ILE A 84 5.15 -8.89 -8.70
N PRO A 85 4.73 -7.80 -8.03
CA PRO A 85 3.44 -7.16 -8.31
C PRO A 85 3.31 -6.70 -9.77
N THR A 86 4.41 -6.26 -10.40
CA THR A 86 4.41 -5.82 -11.81
C THR A 86 3.99 -6.95 -12.75
N GLN A 87 4.44 -8.20 -12.53
CA GLN A 87 3.99 -9.35 -13.31
C GLN A 87 2.52 -9.67 -13.07
N LYS A 88 2.07 -9.64 -11.81
CA LYS A 88 0.66 -9.93 -11.48
C LYS A 88 -0.29 -8.94 -12.13
N VAL A 89 0.10 -7.67 -12.16
CA VAL A 89 -0.67 -6.60 -12.81
C VAL A 89 -0.63 -6.74 -14.33
N ALA A 90 0.54 -6.99 -14.92
CA ALA A 90 0.69 -7.18 -16.36
C ALA A 90 -0.12 -8.37 -16.89
N LEU A 91 -0.19 -9.46 -16.12
CA LEU A 91 -0.98 -10.65 -16.43
C LEU A 91 -2.48 -10.50 -16.12
N GLY A 92 -2.92 -9.35 -15.56
CA GLY A 92 -4.30 -9.11 -15.17
C GLY A 92 -4.81 -9.94 -13.98
N THR A 93 -3.92 -10.67 -13.29
CA THR A 93 -4.27 -11.44 -12.08
C THR A 93 -4.42 -10.57 -10.84
N ALA A 94 -3.99 -9.32 -10.92
CA ALA A 94 -4.32 -8.22 -10.02
C ALA A 94 -4.55 -6.97 -10.85
N GLN A 95 -5.46 -6.09 -10.41
CA GLN A 95 -5.74 -4.82 -11.08
C GLN A 95 -4.78 -3.73 -10.64
N PHE A 96 -4.34 -3.80 -9.40
CA PHE A 96 -3.43 -2.83 -8.79
C PHE A 96 -2.24 -3.55 -8.14
N GLY A 97 -1.10 -2.88 -8.12
CA GLY A 97 0.11 -3.35 -7.46
C GLY A 97 0.73 -2.27 -6.59
N VAL A 98 1.47 -2.68 -5.55
CA VAL A 98 2.35 -1.81 -4.77
C VAL A 98 3.79 -2.07 -5.18
N GLY A 99 4.62 -1.04 -5.23
CA GLY A 99 6.02 -1.13 -5.60
C GLY A 99 6.73 0.20 -5.48
N ARG A 100 7.81 0.36 -6.25
CA ARG A 100 8.65 1.55 -6.29
C ARG A 100 8.77 2.08 -7.72
N THR A 101 9.03 3.38 -7.86
CA THR A 101 9.17 3.98 -9.19
C THR A 101 10.35 3.45 -9.98
N ASP A 102 11.50 3.18 -9.35
CA ASP A 102 12.65 2.60 -10.02
C ASP A 102 12.34 1.20 -10.61
N GLU A 103 11.68 0.33 -9.85
CA GLU A 103 11.24 -1.00 -10.31
C GLU A 103 10.21 -0.90 -11.45
N LEU A 104 9.28 0.05 -11.35
CA LEU A 104 8.27 0.28 -12.38
C LEU A 104 8.90 0.79 -13.68
N ILE A 105 9.88 1.71 -13.61
CA ILE A 105 10.61 2.24 -14.78
C ILE A 105 11.41 1.10 -15.45
N ILE A 106 12.09 0.26 -14.66
CA ILE A 106 12.82 -0.90 -15.18
C ILE A 106 11.87 -1.91 -15.84
N ALA A 107 10.71 -2.15 -15.24
CA ALA A 107 9.68 -3.02 -15.82
C ALA A 107 9.17 -2.45 -17.17
N ALA A 108 8.91 -1.16 -17.23
CA ALA A 108 8.50 -0.48 -18.48
C ALA A 108 9.59 -0.56 -19.56
N ALA A 109 10.88 -0.42 -19.19
CA ALA A 109 12.00 -0.61 -20.12
C ALA A 109 12.04 -2.02 -20.71
N ARG A 110 11.58 -3.02 -19.98
CA ARG A 110 11.42 -4.41 -20.43
C ARG A 110 10.12 -4.69 -21.19
N GLY A 111 9.36 -3.65 -21.51
CA GLY A 111 8.11 -3.76 -22.26
C GLY A 111 6.90 -4.19 -21.43
N ILE A 112 6.99 -4.15 -20.10
CA ILE A 112 5.84 -4.41 -19.22
C ILE A 112 5.01 -3.11 -19.14
N PRO A 113 3.76 -3.10 -19.62
CA PRO A 113 2.95 -1.90 -19.74
C PRO A 113 2.30 -1.54 -18.40
N VAL A 114 3.03 -0.86 -17.52
CA VAL A 114 2.58 -0.44 -16.19
C VAL A 114 2.69 1.08 -16.02
N VAL A 115 1.77 1.66 -15.27
CA VAL A 115 1.68 3.10 -15.02
C VAL A 115 1.47 3.38 -13.53
N ALA A 116 2.29 4.28 -12.96
CA ALA A 116 2.14 4.76 -11.60
C ALA A 116 0.86 5.61 -11.49
N LEU A 117 0.12 5.40 -10.40
CA LEU A 117 -1.13 6.12 -10.15
C LEU A 117 -0.94 7.20 -9.08
N ALA A 118 -0.22 6.87 -8.01
CA ALA A 118 0.03 7.81 -6.93
C ALA A 118 1.15 7.32 -6.01
N ALA A 119 1.78 8.25 -5.29
CA ALA A 119 2.78 7.95 -4.27
C ALA A 119 2.11 7.67 -2.92
N LEU A 120 2.31 6.48 -2.37
CA LEU A 120 1.91 6.17 -1.00
C LEU A 120 2.92 6.71 0.01
N MET A 121 4.20 6.84 -0.40
CA MET A 121 5.23 7.53 0.38
C MET A 121 6.02 8.47 -0.52
N GLN A 122 6.24 9.68 -0.02
CA GLN A 122 7.05 10.71 -0.64
C GLN A 122 8.54 10.48 -0.45
N ARG A 123 8.90 9.69 0.59
CA ARG A 123 10.26 9.30 0.94
C ARG A 123 10.36 7.79 1.04
N ASP A 124 11.41 7.21 0.46
CA ASP A 124 11.66 5.78 0.60
C ASP A 124 12.24 5.48 2.00
N PRO A 125 11.64 4.56 2.78
CA PRO A 125 12.16 4.16 4.08
C PRO A 125 13.44 3.30 3.98
N GLN A 126 13.89 2.97 2.78
CA GLN A 126 15.02 2.08 2.57
C GLN A 126 16.36 2.73 2.92
N GLY A 127 17.19 1.98 3.62
CA GLY A 127 18.55 2.35 3.97
C GLY A 127 19.46 1.14 4.10
N VAL A 128 20.62 1.39 4.63
CA VAL A 128 21.56 0.36 5.09
C VAL A 128 21.78 0.53 6.57
N MET A 129 21.68 -0.57 7.32
CA MET A 129 21.95 -0.59 8.76
C MET A 129 23.29 -1.21 9.06
N PHE A 130 23.90 -0.80 10.17
CA PHE A 130 25.22 -1.22 10.61
C PHE A 130 25.37 -1.07 12.12
N HIS A 131 26.32 -1.76 12.71
CA HIS A 131 26.68 -1.59 14.11
C HIS A 131 27.46 -0.27 14.29
N PRO A 132 27.12 0.60 15.27
CA PRO A 132 27.80 1.90 15.46
C PRO A 132 29.32 1.77 15.61
N GLU A 133 29.80 0.70 16.25
CA GLU A 133 31.21 0.40 16.41
C GLU A 133 31.95 0.08 15.08
N SER A 134 31.22 -0.14 13.97
CA SER A 134 31.80 -0.33 12.65
C SER A 134 32.51 0.91 12.08
N GLY A 135 32.23 2.09 12.68
CA GLY A 135 32.80 3.38 12.28
C GLY A 135 32.19 4.00 11.04
N ILE A 136 31.07 3.44 10.52
CA ILE A 136 30.36 3.96 9.36
C ILE A 136 29.62 5.25 9.76
N ARG A 137 29.81 6.33 8.97
CA ARG A 137 29.20 7.65 9.15
C ARG A 137 28.56 8.18 7.86
N ASP A 138 29.05 7.71 6.70
CA ASP A 138 28.65 8.13 5.36
C ASP A 138 28.71 6.92 4.43
N PHE A 139 28.06 7.03 3.29
CA PHE A 139 28.10 6.01 2.23
C PHE A 139 29.52 5.74 1.69
N LYS A 140 30.45 6.68 1.80
CA LYS A 140 31.87 6.45 1.45
C LYS A 140 32.53 5.40 2.31
N ASP A 141 32.09 5.27 3.56
CA ASP A 141 32.66 4.30 4.51
C ASP A 141 32.23 2.84 4.18
N LEU A 142 31.39 2.68 3.15
CA LEU A 142 31.02 1.37 2.61
C LEU A 142 32.08 0.83 1.63
N ASP A 143 33.13 1.59 1.31
CA ASP A 143 34.20 1.11 0.42
C ASP A 143 34.85 -0.15 0.98
N GLY A 144 34.97 -1.17 0.13
CA GLY A 144 35.50 -2.50 0.51
C GLY A 144 34.60 -3.31 1.44
N ARG A 145 33.43 -2.80 1.85
CA ARG A 145 32.51 -3.54 2.74
C ARG A 145 31.72 -4.59 1.99
N ASN A 146 31.28 -5.59 2.75
CA ASN A 146 30.27 -6.54 2.29
C ASN A 146 28.89 -6.05 2.75
N VAL A 147 27.99 -5.85 1.79
CA VAL A 147 26.63 -5.39 2.02
C VAL A 147 25.65 -6.52 1.72
N MET A 148 24.87 -6.91 2.71
CA MET A 148 23.77 -7.86 2.52
C MET A 148 22.53 -7.11 1.99
N ALA A 149 22.21 -7.33 0.73
CA ALA A 149 21.17 -6.61 0.01
C ALA A 149 20.51 -7.48 -1.07
N VAL A 150 19.39 -7.01 -1.62
CA VAL A 150 18.77 -7.64 -2.79
C VAL A 150 19.73 -7.53 -3.98
N PRO A 151 20.22 -8.63 -4.56
CA PRO A 151 21.13 -8.59 -5.68
C PRO A 151 20.53 -7.87 -6.89
N GLY A 152 21.35 -7.04 -7.55
CA GLY A 152 20.91 -6.30 -8.73
C GLY A 152 20.01 -5.10 -8.45
N ALA A 153 19.76 -4.74 -7.19
CA ALA A 153 19.04 -3.52 -6.86
C ALA A 153 19.81 -2.30 -7.40
N ALA A 154 19.11 -1.42 -8.13
CA ALA A 154 19.72 -0.28 -8.82
C ALA A 154 20.50 0.66 -7.88
N TRP A 155 20.05 0.79 -6.64
CA TRP A 155 20.69 1.65 -5.64
C TRP A 155 22.15 1.23 -5.33
N LEU A 156 22.47 -0.07 -5.42
CA LEU A 156 23.84 -0.55 -5.21
C LEU A 156 24.82 0.09 -6.22
N THR A 157 24.45 0.04 -7.50
CA THR A 157 25.24 0.67 -8.57
C THR A 157 25.27 2.19 -8.42
N LEU A 158 24.12 2.80 -8.10
CA LEU A 158 24.05 4.26 -7.92
C LEU A 158 24.94 4.77 -6.78
N VAL A 159 24.98 4.07 -5.64
CA VAL A 159 25.84 4.42 -4.50
C VAL A 159 27.32 4.25 -4.90
N GLN A 160 27.69 3.13 -5.51
CA GLN A 160 29.07 2.87 -5.95
C GLN A 160 29.57 3.95 -6.91
N LEU A 161 28.78 4.31 -7.91
CA LEU A 161 29.14 5.35 -8.88
C LEU A 161 29.21 6.74 -8.24
N LYS A 162 28.22 7.08 -7.41
CA LYS A 162 28.17 8.41 -6.78
C LYS A 162 29.35 8.69 -5.89
N TYR A 163 29.80 7.71 -5.12
CA TYR A 163 30.85 7.87 -4.12
C TYR A 163 32.23 7.35 -4.59
N GLY A 164 32.30 6.71 -5.76
CA GLY A 164 33.53 6.14 -6.30
C GLY A 164 34.04 4.94 -5.48
N ILE A 165 33.13 4.17 -4.90
CA ILE A 165 33.43 3.04 -3.98
C ILE A 165 33.13 1.69 -4.62
N LYS A 166 33.66 0.63 -4.00
CA LYS A 166 33.37 -0.76 -4.36
C LYS A 166 32.81 -1.51 -3.18
N MET A 167 31.66 -2.16 -3.35
CA MET A 167 31.03 -3.02 -2.36
C MET A 167 30.91 -4.44 -2.90
N SER A 168 31.13 -5.45 -2.05
CA SER A 168 30.67 -6.80 -2.35
C SER A 168 29.24 -6.98 -1.87
N VAL A 169 28.45 -7.80 -2.56
CA VAL A 169 27.03 -8.01 -2.24
C VAL A 169 26.80 -9.45 -1.83
N THR A 170 26.29 -9.66 -0.64
CA THR A 170 25.72 -10.93 -0.19
C THR A 170 24.20 -10.88 -0.35
N PRO A 171 23.53 -11.91 -0.90
CA PRO A 171 22.10 -11.94 -1.01
C PRO A 171 21.39 -11.76 0.34
N LEU A 172 20.39 -10.88 0.37
CA LEU A 172 19.56 -10.63 1.53
C LEU A 172 18.71 -11.88 1.83
N ASP A 173 18.80 -12.39 3.07
CA ASP A 173 18.03 -13.53 3.54
C ASP A 173 16.78 -13.12 4.34
N PHE A 174 16.53 -11.82 4.46
CA PHE A 174 15.41 -11.22 5.20
C PHE A 174 15.40 -11.58 6.70
N GLY A 175 16.53 -12.06 7.22
CA GLY A 175 16.76 -12.37 8.63
C GLY A 175 17.70 -11.38 9.30
N LEU A 176 17.83 -11.49 10.62
CA LEU A 176 18.72 -10.66 11.44
C LEU A 176 19.86 -11.46 12.10
N SER A 177 19.85 -12.79 11.98
CA SER A 177 20.83 -13.66 12.66
C SER A 177 22.26 -13.34 12.24
N ARG A 178 22.50 -13.05 10.96
CA ARG A 178 23.82 -12.67 10.47
C ARG A 178 24.25 -11.29 10.99
N PHE A 179 23.31 -10.35 11.05
CA PHE A 179 23.58 -9.02 11.59
C PHE A 179 24.01 -9.09 13.05
N PHE A 180 23.35 -9.90 13.88
CA PHE A 180 23.74 -10.10 15.27
C PHE A 180 25.10 -10.81 15.41
N ALA A 181 25.43 -11.73 14.50
CA ALA A 181 26.65 -12.52 14.56
C ALA A 181 27.90 -11.78 14.05
N ASP A 182 27.76 -10.89 13.07
CA ASP A 182 28.89 -10.16 12.46
C ASP A 182 28.71 -8.64 12.60
N LYS A 183 29.47 -8.06 13.51
CA LYS A 183 29.47 -6.60 13.77
C LYS A 183 30.02 -5.74 12.63
N ARG A 184 30.64 -6.35 11.61
CA ARG A 184 31.12 -5.66 10.42
C ARG A 184 30.11 -5.69 9.28
N LEU A 185 29.04 -6.49 9.41
CA LEU A 185 28.02 -6.63 8.38
C LEU A 185 27.25 -5.31 8.21
N VAL A 186 27.10 -4.92 6.97
CA VAL A 186 26.14 -3.88 6.55
C VAL A 186 24.95 -4.57 5.90
N GLN A 187 23.75 -4.23 6.29
CA GLN A 187 22.55 -4.88 5.78
C GLN A 187 21.54 -3.86 5.30
N GLN A 188 20.94 -4.12 4.13
CA GLN A 188 19.76 -3.40 3.67
C GLN A 188 18.64 -3.49 4.71
N CYS A 189 17.97 -2.39 4.96
CA CYS A 189 16.84 -2.32 5.89
C CYS A 189 15.79 -1.31 5.45
N PHE A 190 14.65 -1.35 6.12
CA PHE A 190 13.66 -0.27 6.14
C PHE A 190 13.63 0.31 7.54
N ILE A 191 13.77 1.63 7.69
CA ILE A 191 13.80 2.28 9.01
C ILE A 191 12.53 2.02 9.83
N THR A 192 11.46 1.68 9.17
CA THR A 192 10.16 1.32 9.75
C THR A 192 10.10 -0.12 10.25
N ASN A 193 11.12 -0.95 10.06
CA ASN A 193 11.09 -2.40 10.31
C ASN A 193 12.29 -2.89 11.12
N GLU A 194 13.40 -3.28 10.48
CA GLU A 194 14.51 -4.01 11.10
C GLU A 194 15.08 -3.33 12.36
N PRO A 195 15.24 -1.99 12.43
CA PRO A 195 15.76 -1.34 13.63
C PRO A 195 14.95 -1.59 14.91
N PHE A 196 13.63 -1.84 14.78
CA PHE A 196 12.80 -2.21 15.92
C PHE A 196 13.27 -3.51 16.59
N TYR A 197 13.41 -4.56 15.79
CA TYR A 197 13.78 -5.88 16.30
C TYR A 197 15.21 -5.91 16.85
N ILE A 198 16.13 -5.13 16.26
CA ILE A 198 17.51 -5.03 16.73
C ILE A 198 17.55 -4.36 18.10
N ARG A 199 16.84 -3.24 18.28
CA ARG A 199 16.75 -2.54 19.56
C ARG A 199 16.04 -3.35 20.64
N GLN A 200 15.04 -4.18 20.27
CA GLN A 200 14.43 -5.12 21.21
C GLN A 200 15.43 -6.12 21.82
N GLN A 201 16.50 -6.45 21.10
CA GLN A 201 17.58 -7.32 21.61
C GLN A 201 18.67 -6.54 22.36
N GLY A 202 18.45 -5.26 22.65
CA GLY A 202 19.42 -4.41 23.36
C GLY A 202 20.65 -4.05 22.52
N VAL A 203 20.57 -4.15 21.18
CA VAL A 203 21.65 -3.81 20.26
C VAL A 203 21.38 -2.45 19.64
N ASP A 204 22.38 -1.56 19.67
CA ASP A 204 22.34 -0.30 18.96
C ASP A 204 22.56 -0.52 17.47
N VAL A 205 21.88 0.32 16.65
CA VAL A 205 21.96 0.25 15.21
C VAL A 205 22.02 1.65 14.60
N GLY A 206 23.03 1.87 13.75
CA GLY A 206 23.12 3.01 12.86
C GLY A 206 22.40 2.71 11.55
N VAL A 207 21.82 3.74 10.91
CA VAL A 207 21.19 3.64 9.60
C VAL A 207 21.59 4.84 8.75
N LEU A 208 21.96 4.58 7.50
CA LEU A 208 22.07 5.60 6.45
C LEU A 208 20.91 5.38 5.48
N LEU A 209 20.07 6.37 5.31
CA LEU A 209 18.96 6.33 4.35
C LEU A 209 19.47 6.53 2.92
N LEU A 210 18.95 5.78 1.96
CA LEU A 210 19.31 5.95 0.54
C LEU A 210 18.96 7.36 0.03
N SER A 211 17.94 7.99 0.59
CA SER A 211 17.56 9.37 0.31
C SER A 211 18.68 10.38 0.61
N GLU A 212 19.53 10.12 1.61
CA GLU A 212 20.72 10.93 1.92
C GLU A 212 21.76 10.84 0.80
N ALA A 213 21.80 9.73 0.09
CA ALA A 213 22.57 9.58 -1.13
C ALA A 213 21.87 10.17 -2.37
N GLY A 214 20.70 10.78 -2.22
CA GLY A 214 19.88 11.29 -3.34
C GLY A 214 19.21 10.18 -4.15
N ILE A 215 19.12 8.97 -3.59
CA ILE A 215 18.43 7.82 -4.16
C ILE A 215 17.13 7.65 -3.38
N ASP A 216 16.07 8.23 -3.88
CA ASP A 216 14.81 8.36 -3.16
C ASP A 216 13.64 8.13 -4.13
N PRO A 217 13.42 6.87 -4.59
CA PRO A 217 12.26 6.52 -5.41
C PRO A 217 10.98 6.73 -4.61
N TYR A 218 9.87 7.01 -5.29
CA TYR A 218 8.57 6.97 -4.64
C TYR A 218 8.17 5.52 -4.35
N ARG A 219 7.56 5.30 -3.18
CA ARG A 219 6.71 4.12 -2.98
C ARG A 219 5.36 4.43 -3.62
N ILE A 220 4.87 3.56 -4.46
CA ILE A 220 3.70 3.82 -5.30
C ILE A 220 2.69 2.68 -5.26
N TRP A 221 1.45 3.00 -5.66
CA TRP A 221 0.59 2.00 -6.27
C TRP A 221 0.44 2.30 -7.76
N PHE A 222 0.26 1.24 -8.51
CA PHE A 222 0.27 1.28 -9.97
C PHE A 222 -0.76 0.30 -10.55
N THR A 223 -1.01 0.41 -11.85
CA THR A 223 -1.84 -0.53 -12.61
C THR A 223 -1.22 -0.79 -13.98
N SER A 224 -1.84 -1.67 -14.80
CA SER A 224 -1.43 -1.80 -16.19
C SER A 224 -2.01 -0.65 -17.03
N SER A 225 -1.27 -0.23 -18.06
CA SER A 225 -1.72 0.82 -18.99
C SER A 225 -3.02 0.42 -19.69
N ASP A 226 -3.19 -0.86 -20.00
CA ASP A 226 -4.39 -1.43 -20.60
C ASP A 226 -5.61 -1.36 -19.66
N TYR A 227 -5.45 -1.73 -18.39
CA TYR A 227 -6.53 -1.61 -17.40
C TYR A 227 -6.90 -0.14 -17.16
N ALA A 228 -5.91 0.74 -17.07
CA ALA A 228 -6.12 2.19 -16.92
C ALA A 228 -6.90 2.80 -18.11
N ALA A 229 -6.64 2.32 -19.31
CA ALA A 229 -7.36 2.77 -20.51
C ALA A 229 -8.79 2.24 -20.56
N ARG A 230 -9.02 0.97 -20.22
CA ARG A 230 -10.34 0.33 -20.27
C ARG A 230 -11.26 0.67 -19.10
N ARG A 231 -10.71 0.93 -17.92
CA ARG A 231 -11.47 1.15 -16.68
C ARG A 231 -10.99 2.40 -15.91
N PRO A 232 -10.91 3.56 -16.58
CA PRO A 232 -10.39 4.79 -15.95
C PRO A 232 -11.21 5.26 -14.73
N GLU A 233 -12.52 4.96 -14.71
CA GLU A 233 -13.40 5.29 -13.59
C GLU A 233 -13.06 4.47 -12.34
N VAL A 234 -12.77 3.17 -12.50
CA VAL A 234 -12.36 2.28 -11.40
C VAL A 234 -11.00 2.70 -10.85
N VAL A 235 -10.06 3.04 -11.73
CA VAL A 235 -8.72 3.49 -11.35
C VAL A 235 -8.79 4.79 -10.53
N ARG A 236 -9.61 5.77 -10.97
CA ARG A 236 -9.82 7.01 -10.19
C ARG A 236 -10.50 6.75 -8.85
N ALA A 237 -11.55 5.92 -8.83
CA ALA A 237 -12.28 5.55 -7.62
C ALA A 237 -11.37 4.87 -6.58
N PHE A 238 -10.59 3.86 -7.03
CA PHE A 238 -9.61 3.17 -6.19
C PHE A 238 -8.56 4.13 -5.64
N THR A 239 -8.00 4.99 -6.50
CA THR A 239 -6.97 5.95 -6.10
C THR A 239 -7.49 6.96 -5.08
N ALA A 240 -8.68 7.52 -5.28
CA ALA A 240 -9.28 8.46 -4.34
C ALA A 240 -9.58 7.82 -2.96
N ALA A 241 -10.16 6.61 -2.95
CA ALA A 241 -10.44 5.88 -1.73
C ALA A 241 -9.15 5.49 -0.99
N SER A 242 -8.10 5.11 -1.71
CA SER A 242 -6.78 4.78 -1.14
C SER A 242 -6.13 6.00 -0.50
N ILE A 243 -6.15 7.17 -1.15
CA ILE A 243 -5.63 8.43 -0.59
C ILE A 243 -6.38 8.79 0.70
N ARG A 244 -7.72 8.66 0.72
CA ARG A 244 -8.53 8.89 1.92
C ARG A 244 -8.11 7.95 3.05
N GLY A 245 -7.93 6.65 2.75
CA GLY A 245 -7.48 5.67 3.71
C GLY A 245 -6.09 5.97 4.27
N TRP A 246 -5.15 6.39 3.42
CA TRP A 246 -3.80 6.75 3.85
C TRP A 246 -3.78 8.02 4.73
N ARG A 247 -4.56 9.05 4.39
CA ARG A 247 -4.69 10.25 5.24
C ARG A 247 -5.17 9.87 6.64
N GLU A 248 -6.23 9.08 6.73
CA GLU A 248 -6.78 8.69 8.03
C GLU A 248 -5.86 7.73 8.78
N TYR A 249 -5.19 6.80 8.08
CA TYR A 249 -4.23 5.89 8.71
C TYR A 249 -3.08 6.64 9.39
N ILE A 250 -2.56 7.68 8.77
CA ILE A 250 -1.44 8.46 9.34
C ILE A 250 -1.93 9.48 10.37
N ASP A 251 -3.04 10.19 10.11
CA ASP A 251 -3.43 11.36 10.91
C ASP A 251 -4.60 11.10 11.85
N GLY A 252 -5.41 10.07 11.57
CA GLY A 252 -6.64 9.76 12.29
C GLY A 252 -6.58 8.49 13.13
N ASP A 253 -7.78 7.93 13.38
CA ASP A 253 -7.95 6.67 14.09
C ASP A 253 -7.69 5.48 13.15
N ARG A 254 -6.70 4.70 13.50
CA ARG A 254 -6.21 3.54 12.75
C ARG A 254 -6.42 2.20 13.44
N GLN A 255 -7.16 2.19 14.55
CA GLN A 255 -7.28 1.00 15.40
C GLN A 255 -7.78 -0.23 14.61
N ASP A 256 -8.83 -0.09 13.82
CA ASP A 256 -9.41 -1.21 13.05
C ASP A 256 -8.44 -1.76 12.00
N ALA A 257 -7.71 -0.86 11.33
CA ALA A 257 -6.69 -1.25 10.36
C ALA A 257 -5.52 -1.98 11.04
N ASN A 258 -5.07 -1.49 12.20
CA ASN A 258 -4.00 -2.14 12.97
C ASN A 258 -4.40 -3.53 13.43
N VAL A 259 -5.62 -3.69 13.95
CA VAL A 259 -6.18 -5.01 14.31
C VAL A 259 -6.19 -5.92 13.09
N ARG A 260 -6.64 -5.42 11.95
CA ARG A 260 -6.67 -6.21 10.71
C ARG A 260 -5.28 -6.64 10.26
N ILE A 261 -4.29 -5.74 10.32
CA ILE A 261 -2.88 -6.04 9.99
C ILE A 261 -2.33 -7.12 10.91
N GLY A 262 -2.53 -7.01 12.23
CA GLY A 262 -2.08 -8.00 13.22
C GLY A 262 -2.72 -9.37 13.03
N GLN A 263 -4.02 -9.43 12.65
CA GLN A 263 -4.70 -10.69 12.30
C GLN A 263 -4.11 -11.38 11.07
N LEU A 264 -3.68 -10.60 10.08
CA LEU A 264 -3.11 -11.10 8.83
C LEU A 264 -1.64 -11.48 8.96
N ASN A 265 -0.91 -10.82 9.85
CA ASN A 265 0.51 -11.04 10.10
C ASN A 265 0.80 -10.92 11.60
N GLN A 266 0.92 -12.05 12.27
CA GLN A 266 1.13 -12.12 13.73
C GLN A 266 2.46 -11.51 14.20
N LYS A 267 3.40 -11.24 13.29
CA LYS A 267 4.64 -10.51 13.62
C LYS A 267 4.39 -9.02 13.84
N MET A 268 3.25 -8.51 13.40
CA MET A 268 2.83 -7.11 13.57
C MET A 268 2.19 -6.93 14.95
N THR A 269 3.01 -6.94 15.99
CA THR A 269 2.53 -6.66 17.35
C THR A 269 2.10 -5.20 17.48
N PRO A 270 1.26 -4.83 18.46
CA PRO A 270 0.87 -3.44 18.67
C PRO A 270 2.07 -2.49 18.82
N GLU A 271 3.13 -2.93 19.53
CA GLU A 271 4.35 -2.16 19.75
C GLU A 271 5.12 -1.94 18.45
N PHE A 272 5.23 -2.99 17.60
CA PHE A 272 5.85 -2.87 16.29
C PHE A 272 5.06 -1.91 15.39
N ILE A 273 3.74 -2.06 15.34
CA ILE A 273 2.86 -1.19 14.54
C ILE A 273 3.00 0.27 14.98
N ALA A 274 3.00 0.52 16.29
CA ALA A 274 3.19 1.87 16.84
C ALA A 274 4.55 2.45 16.44
N PHE A 275 5.64 1.68 16.57
CA PHE A 275 6.97 2.08 16.14
C PHE A 275 7.01 2.42 14.63
N SER A 276 6.46 1.56 13.80
CA SER A 276 6.47 1.74 12.34
C SER A 276 5.70 3.00 11.92
N VAL A 277 4.49 3.20 12.47
CA VAL A 277 3.67 4.38 12.18
C VAL A 277 4.36 5.66 12.67
N GLU A 278 4.90 5.66 13.89
CA GLU A 278 5.61 6.83 14.41
C GLU A 278 6.85 7.15 13.57
N THR A 279 7.60 6.13 13.14
CA THR A 279 8.74 6.29 12.24
C THR A 279 8.31 6.90 10.89
N MET A 280 7.19 6.46 10.31
CA MET A 280 6.64 7.06 9.10
C MET A 280 6.28 8.54 9.29
N ARG A 281 5.70 8.90 10.44
CA ARG A 281 5.33 10.28 10.76
C ARG A 281 6.53 11.17 11.02
N ALA A 282 7.44 10.74 11.90
CA ALA A 282 8.63 11.49 12.29
C ALA A 282 9.55 11.81 11.10
N ASN A 283 9.65 10.88 10.15
CA ASN A 283 10.45 11.06 8.94
C ASN A 283 9.64 11.59 7.74
N ARG A 284 8.37 11.96 7.95
CA ARG A 284 7.47 12.46 6.90
C ARG A 284 7.42 11.58 5.66
N LEU A 285 7.50 10.25 5.86
CA LEU A 285 7.60 9.34 4.72
C LEU A 285 6.38 9.41 3.81
N VAL A 286 5.17 9.49 4.40
CA VAL A 286 3.91 9.48 3.64
C VAL A 286 3.58 10.87 3.10
N HIS A 287 3.54 11.89 3.95
CA HIS A 287 3.13 13.24 3.54
C HIS A 287 4.22 14.04 2.84
N GLY A 288 5.49 13.70 3.10
CA GLY A 288 6.61 14.49 2.59
C GLY A 288 6.73 15.85 3.24
N ASP A 289 7.44 16.76 2.57
CA ASP A 289 7.67 18.15 2.99
C ASP A 289 6.79 19.10 2.17
N PRO A 290 5.76 19.72 2.77
CA PRO A 290 4.90 20.65 2.05
C PRO A 290 5.65 21.86 1.48
N ALA A 291 6.77 22.29 2.12
CA ALA A 291 7.59 23.37 1.61
C ALA A 291 8.27 23.02 0.27
N LYS A 292 8.42 21.73 -0.01
CA LYS A 292 8.93 21.22 -1.29
C LYS A 292 7.80 20.86 -2.26
N GLY A 293 6.55 21.12 -1.89
CA GLY A 293 5.37 20.74 -2.65
C GLY A 293 5.10 19.25 -2.63
N GLU A 294 5.67 18.51 -1.68
CA GLU A 294 5.40 17.08 -1.49
C GLU A 294 4.05 16.91 -0.79
N LEU A 295 3.29 15.92 -1.20
CA LEU A 295 1.95 15.63 -0.70
C LEU A 295 1.63 14.16 -0.95
N LEU A 296 0.95 13.50 -0.03
CA LEU A 296 0.43 12.15 -0.22
C LEU A 296 -0.33 12.03 -1.55
N GLY A 297 0.00 11.03 -2.30
CA GLY A 297 -0.56 10.74 -3.63
C GLY A 297 0.21 11.41 -4.77
N ARG A 298 0.83 12.56 -4.53
CA ARG A 298 1.48 13.33 -5.59
C ARG A 298 2.80 12.68 -6.03
N ILE A 299 3.01 12.65 -7.34
CA ILE A 299 4.29 12.34 -7.98
C ILE A 299 4.74 13.60 -8.72
N ASP A 300 5.91 14.11 -8.39
CA ASP A 300 6.52 15.24 -9.10
C ASP A 300 7.11 14.75 -10.42
N PRO A 301 6.62 15.22 -11.58
CA PRO A 301 7.13 14.82 -12.88
C PRO A 301 8.64 15.11 -13.07
N ALA A 302 9.15 16.20 -12.48
CA ALA A 302 10.56 16.57 -12.59
C ALA A 302 11.45 15.57 -11.81
N ARG A 303 11.04 15.19 -10.58
CA ARG A 303 11.74 14.18 -9.77
C ARG A 303 11.73 12.82 -10.45
N LEU A 304 10.56 12.39 -10.97
CA LEU A 304 10.45 11.12 -11.69
C LEU A 304 11.27 11.13 -12.99
N GLY A 305 11.25 12.22 -13.74
CA GLY A 305 12.08 12.39 -14.94
C GLY A 305 13.59 12.35 -14.63
N ALA A 306 14.01 12.93 -13.50
CA ALA A 306 15.40 12.82 -13.03
C ALA A 306 15.78 11.38 -12.65
N GLU A 307 14.84 10.62 -12.06
CA GLU A 307 15.04 9.20 -11.74
C GLU A 307 15.22 8.36 -13.01
N ILE A 308 14.38 8.55 -14.04
CA ILE A 308 14.53 7.89 -15.35
C ILE A 308 15.94 8.15 -15.93
N LYS A 309 16.38 9.41 -15.91
CA LYS A 309 17.72 9.78 -16.39
C LYS A 309 18.83 9.07 -15.62
N ARG A 310 18.73 9.00 -14.29
CA ARG A 310 19.73 8.29 -13.46
C ARG A 310 19.78 6.80 -13.76
N LEU A 311 18.62 6.14 -13.87
CA LEU A 311 18.55 4.72 -14.21
C LEU A 311 19.10 4.44 -15.63
N SER A 312 18.83 5.32 -16.59
CA SER A 312 19.40 5.24 -17.93
C SER A 312 20.93 5.38 -17.91
N ALA A 313 21.46 6.33 -17.14
CA ALA A 313 22.89 6.61 -17.04
C ALA A 313 23.71 5.44 -16.47
N ILE A 314 23.12 4.62 -15.60
CA ILE A 314 23.78 3.42 -15.06
C ILE A 314 23.54 2.15 -15.90
N GLY A 315 22.87 2.28 -17.05
CA GLY A 315 22.69 1.19 -18.01
C GLY A 315 21.75 0.07 -17.58
N VAL A 316 20.84 0.32 -16.65
CA VAL A 316 19.86 -0.70 -16.17
C VAL A 316 18.55 -0.70 -16.97
N LEU A 317 18.40 0.23 -17.91
CA LEU A 317 17.22 0.29 -18.79
C LEU A 317 17.56 -0.33 -20.16
N ASP A 318 16.81 -1.36 -20.54
CA ASP A 318 16.99 -2.07 -21.83
C ASP A 318 16.63 -1.18 -23.04
N ARG A 319 15.81 -0.14 -22.83
CA ARG A 319 15.46 0.91 -23.78
C ARG A 319 15.17 2.23 -23.08
N ALA A 320 15.08 3.29 -23.85
CA ALA A 320 14.58 4.57 -23.33
C ALA A 320 13.13 4.44 -22.84
N VAL A 321 12.84 5.08 -21.72
CA VAL A 321 11.50 5.19 -21.11
C VAL A 321 11.16 6.66 -21.01
N THR A 322 9.96 7.02 -21.44
CA THR A 322 9.44 8.38 -21.30
C THR A 322 8.60 8.53 -20.02
N LEU A 323 8.48 9.74 -19.53
CA LEU A 323 7.64 10.03 -18.38
C LEU A 323 6.17 9.60 -18.61
N ALA A 324 5.64 9.89 -19.80
CA ALA A 324 4.26 9.59 -20.17
C ALA A 324 3.96 8.08 -20.24
N GLU A 325 4.98 7.23 -20.43
CA GLU A 325 4.80 5.77 -20.40
C GLU A 325 4.57 5.26 -18.96
N VAL A 326 5.11 5.94 -17.96
CA VAL A 326 5.16 5.42 -16.59
C VAL A 326 4.32 6.21 -15.58
N PHE A 327 3.78 7.37 -15.97
CA PHE A 327 2.98 8.22 -15.08
C PHE A 327 1.95 9.03 -15.86
N ASP A 328 0.71 9.12 -15.29
CA ASP A 328 -0.35 9.97 -15.79
C ASP A 328 -1.16 10.52 -14.61
N GLU A 329 -1.06 11.81 -14.36
CA GLU A 329 -1.70 12.49 -13.23
C GLU A 329 -3.24 12.56 -13.31
N LYS A 330 -3.85 12.24 -14.44
CA LYS A 330 -5.32 12.27 -14.65
C LYS A 330 -6.09 11.35 -13.70
N PHE A 331 -5.40 10.38 -13.07
CA PHE A 331 -6.01 9.45 -12.11
C PHE A 331 -5.99 9.98 -10.67
N LEU A 332 -5.23 11.04 -10.39
CA LEU A 332 -5.22 11.67 -9.08
C LEU A 332 -6.48 12.51 -8.85
N PRO A 333 -7.00 12.57 -7.62
CA PRO A 333 -8.03 13.53 -7.23
C PRO A 333 -7.60 14.96 -7.47
N GLU A 334 -8.56 15.84 -7.73
CA GLU A 334 -8.30 17.24 -8.08
C GLU A 334 -7.55 17.99 -6.97
N ASP A 335 -7.91 17.76 -5.70
CA ASP A 335 -7.26 18.36 -4.53
C ASP A 335 -5.76 17.97 -4.41
N VAL A 336 -5.36 16.85 -4.98
CA VAL A 336 -3.96 16.42 -5.03
C VAL A 336 -3.22 17.02 -6.23
N ARG A 337 -3.93 17.24 -7.36
CA ARG A 337 -3.36 17.83 -8.59
C ARG A 337 -3.16 19.36 -8.48
N VAL A 338 -4.18 20.08 -8.01
CA VAL A 338 -4.26 21.55 -8.08
C VAL A 338 -3.29 22.27 -7.15
N LEU A 339 -2.88 21.69 -6.04
CA LEU A 339 -1.83 22.28 -5.17
C LEU A 339 -0.47 22.44 -5.90
N ALA A 340 -0.34 21.89 -7.11
CA ALA A 340 0.84 22.02 -7.96
C ALA A 340 0.94 23.36 -8.70
N THR A 341 -0.17 24.06 -8.92
CA THR A 341 -0.26 25.26 -9.78
C THR A 341 -0.32 26.57 -9.01
N ALA A 342 -0.44 26.52 -7.68
CA ALA A 342 -0.48 27.70 -6.81
C ALA A 342 0.94 28.09 -6.32
N LYS A 343 1.85 28.41 -7.26
CA LYS A 343 3.13 29.07 -7.01
C LYS A 343 3.27 30.27 -7.91
#